data_8b1a57a6f8cc234aa9b1a06f970919e4
#
_entry.id   8b1a57a6f8cc234aa9b1a06f970919e4
#
_cell.length_a   1.000
_cell.length_b   1.000
_cell.length_c   1.000
_cell.angle_alpha   90.00
_cell.angle_beta   90.00
_cell.angle_gamma   90.00
#
_symmetry.space_group_name_H-M   'P 1'
#
loop_
_entity.id
_entity.type
_entity.pdbx_description
1 polymer ?
#
loop_
_entity_poly.entity_id
_entity_poly.type
_entity_poly.pdbx_seq_one_letter_code
_entity_poly.pdbx_strand_id
1 'polypeptide(L)'
;MEYRQCEWVGFNYASSVKDRRGKGIHFFLEDYQFTRLWGNIDYYVPMLSSYDSIMTPDFSLYTDFPIALQIYNHYRKHWIGAYLQQMGCHVVPTICWSDRESFRWCFDGEPTQGVVAVSSVGTQNSKKRREMFLEGYIEMMDRLQPTHVIFYGTVPEECRGDIVRIKAFSERFHEAEVSQW
;
A
#
# COMPACT_ATOMS: atom_id res chain seq x y z
N MET A 1 -1.84 15.18 5.41
CA MET A 1 -0.50 14.87 4.81
C MET A 1 -0.49 15.38 3.38
N GLU A 2 0.60 16.04 2.97
CA GLU A 2 0.74 16.58 1.61
C GLU A 2 1.28 15.51 0.64
N TYR A 3 0.75 15.47 -0.59
CA TYR A 3 1.23 14.57 -1.63
C TYR A 3 2.65 14.95 -2.05
N ARG A 4 3.54 13.94 -2.13
CA ARG A 4 4.89 14.07 -2.71
C ARG A 4 5.02 13.17 -3.92
N GLN A 5 5.40 13.75 -5.04
CA GLN A 5 5.68 12.97 -6.24
C GLN A 5 6.97 12.18 -6.06
N CYS A 6 6.87 10.85 -6.10
CA CYS A 6 8.00 9.95 -5.96
C CYS A 6 8.00 8.88 -7.05
N GLU A 7 9.18 8.43 -7.42
CA GLU A 7 9.35 7.13 -8.08
C GLU A 7 9.27 6.03 -7.02
N TRP A 8 8.32 5.11 -7.14
CA TRP A 8 8.08 4.10 -6.12
C TRP A 8 8.86 2.81 -6.35
N VAL A 9 9.57 2.38 -5.34
CA VAL A 9 10.44 1.19 -5.32
C VAL A 9 9.92 0.19 -4.30
N GLY A 10 9.90 -1.10 -4.65
CA GLY A 10 9.54 -2.15 -3.70
C GLY A 10 10.57 -2.28 -2.58
N PHE A 11 10.11 -2.51 -1.35
CA PHE A 11 10.98 -2.68 -0.18
C PHE A 11 12.07 -3.74 -0.38
N ASN A 12 11.78 -4.80 -1.15
CA ASN A 12 12.74 -5.85 -1.48
C ASN A 12 13.97 -5.36 -2.26
N TYR A 13 13.85 -4.24 -2.98
CA TYR A 13 14.93 -3.59 -3.72
C TYR A 13 15.54 -2.39 -2.99
N ALA A 14 14.98 -1.95 -1.85
CA ALA A 14 15.35 -0.72 -1.17
C ALA A 14 16.86 -0.61 -0.86
N SER A 15 17.49 -1.72 -0.47
CA SER A 15 18.94 -1.74 -0.14
C SER A 15 19.85 -1.57 -1.36
N SER A 16 19.38 -1.91 -2.57
CA SER A 16 20.18 -1.85 -3.81
C SER A 16 20.14 -0.48 -4.50
N VAL A 17 19.21 0.39 -4.10
CA VAL A 17 19.06 1.74 -4.69
C VAL A 17 20.17 2.65 -4.19
N LYS A 18 21.01 3.15 -5.12
CA LYS A 18 22.13 4.04 -4.82
C LYS A 18 21.70 5.49 -4.58
N ASP A 19 20.88 6.05 -5.49
CA ASP A 19 20.30 7.39 -5.32
C ASP A 19 18.83 7.27 -4.93
N ARG A 20 18.50 7.71 -3.72
CA ARG A 20 17.18 7.57 -3.10
C ARG A 20 16.35 8.86 -3.15
N ARG A 21 16.93 9.95 -3.62
CA ARG A 21 16.23 11.25 -3.75
C ARG A 21 15.11 11.14 -4.79
N GLY A 22 13.97 11.71 -4.50
CA GLY A 22 12.78 11.61 -5.34
C GLY A 22 12.14 10.22 -5.37
N LYS A 23 12.55 9.32 -4.46
CA LYS A 23 12.04 7.95 -4.42
C LYS A 23 11.27 7.66 -3.14
N GLY A 24 10.22 6.85 -3.29
CA GLY A 24 9.43 6.31 -2.19
C GLY A 24 9.50 4.79 -2.12
N ILE A 25 9.21 4.23 -0.95
CA ILE A 25 9.13 2.80 -0.73
C ILE A 25 7.68 2.35 -0.66
N HIS A 26 7.34 1.30 -1.42
CA HIS A 26 6.06 0.59 -1.32
C HIS A 26 6.25 -0.84 -0.82
N PHE A 27 5.18 -1.41 -0.25
CA PHE A 27 5.13 -2.78 0.28
C PHE A 27 4.05 -3.64 -0.42
N PHE A 28 3.64 -3.29 -1.62
CA PHE A 28 2.79 -4.13 -2.47
C PHE A 28 3.60 -5.33 -3.00
N LEU A 29 3.90 -6.24 -2.09
CA LEU A 29 4.75 -7.41 -2.22
C LEU A 29 4.14 -8.56 -1.41
N GLU A 30 4.61 -9.78 -1.63
CA GLU A 30 4.27 -10.90 -0.75
C GLU A 30 4.78 -10.65 0.68
N ASP A 31 3.97 -10.92 1.70
CA ASP A 31 4.25 -10.62 3.11
C ASP A 31 5.64 -11.09 3.57
N TYR A 32 6.11 -12.26 3.13
CA TYR A 32 7.41 -12.81 3.52
C TYR A 32 8.59 -11.91 3.14
N GLN A 33 8.44 -11.07 2.13
CA GLN A 33 9.50 -10.17 1.67
C GLN A 33 9.76 -9.00 2.63
N PHE A 34 8.76 -8.63 3.43
CA PHE A 34 8.86 -7.49 4.34
C PHE A 34 8.51 -7.81 5.81
N THR A 35 8.06 -9.02 6.15
CA THR A 35 7.77 -9.42 7.55
C THR A 35 8.97 -9.18 8.48
N ARG A 36 10.19 -9.27 7.96
CA ARG A 36 11.44 -8.95 8.70
C ARG A 36 11.47 -7.52 9.26
N LEU A 37 10.75 -6.58 8.64
CA LEU A 37 10.64 -5.21 9.13
C LEU A 37 9.94 -5.16 10.51
N TRP A 38 8.89 -5.96 10.70
CA TRP A 38 8.20 -6.09 11.98
C TRP A 38 9.11 -6.61 13.08
N GLY A 39 9.96 -7.59 12.78
CA GLY A 39 10.85 -8.22 13.75
C GLY A 39 12.05 -7.37 14.16
N ASN A 40 12.49 -6.40 13.34
CA ASN A 40 13.70 -5.60 13.60
C ASN A 40 13.64 -4.24 12.89
N ILE A 41 12.67 -3.41 13.25
CA ILE A 41 12.42 -2.12 12.57
C ILE A 41 13.63 -1.16 12.71
N ASP A 42 14.30 -1.13 13.86
CA ASP A 42 15.42 -0.23 14.13
C ASP A 42 16.58 -0.42 13.14
N TYR A 43 16.79 -1.66 12.71
CA TYR A 43 17.79 -1.97 11.68
C TYR A 43 17.49 -1.31 10.32
N TYR A 44 16.19 -1.18 10.00
CA TYR A 44 15.75 -0.64 8.70
C TYR A 44 15.52 0.87 8.71
N VAL A 45 15.31 1.50 9.87
CA VAL A 45 15.05 2.94 9.98
C VAL A 45 16.10 3.80 9.27
N PRO A 46 17.42 3.60 9.44
CA PRO A 46 18.42 4.45 8.75
C PRO A 46 18.31 4.38 7.21
N MET A 47 17.98 3.21 6.68
CA MET A 47 17.76 3.04 5.25
C MET A 47 16.46 3.69 4.81
N LEU A 48 15.35 3.42 5.50
CA LEU A 48 14.04 3.93 5.16
C LEU A 48 13.98 5.46 5.24
N SER A 49 14.57 6.06 6.28
CA SER A 49 14.60 7.53 6.47
C SER A 49 15.37 8.28 5.38
N SER A 50 16.10 7.57 4.52
CA SER A 50 16.80 8.17 3.37
C SER A 50 15.93 8.27 2.11
N TYR A 51 14.69 7.79 2.16
CA TYR A 51 13.70 7.92 1.10
C TYR A 51 12.75 9.09 1.38
N ASP A 52 12.21 9.69 0.31
CA ASP A 52 11.33 10.87 0.43
C ASP A 52 9.95 10.53 0.98
N SER A 53 9.48 9.29 0.76
CA SER A 53 8.21 8.80 1.27
C SER A 53 8.25 7.29 1.52
N ILE A 54 7.46 6.82 2.48
CA ILE A 54 7.36 5.40 2.81
C ILE A 54 5.89 5.04 2.94
N MET A 55 5.40 4.06 2.21
CA MET A 55 4.08 3.48 2.47
C MET A 55 4.13 2.61 3.73
N THR A 56 3.01 2.46 4.43
CA THR A 56 2.93 1.45 5.48
C THR A 56 2.93 0.04 4.86
N PRO A 57 3.44 -0.98 5.57
CA PRO A 57 3.43 -2.36 5.06
C PRO A 57 2.02 -2.86 4.75
N ASP A 58 1.84 -3.45 3.57
CA ASP A 58 0.57 -4.01 3.09
C ASP A 58 0.40 -5.46 3.57
N PHE A 59 0.31 -5.66 4.89
CA PHE A 59 0.06 -6.99 5.45
C PHE A 59 -1.30 -7.53 4.98
N SER A 60 -1.30 -8.74 4.44
CA SER A 60 -2.46 -9.36 3.81
C SER A 60 -3.66 -9.51 4.74
N LEU A 61 -4.84 -9.12 4.26
CA LEU A 61 -6.14 -9.31 4.90
C LEU A 61 -6.99 -10.32 4.10
N TYR A 62 -6.48 -11.56 3.93
CA TYR A 62 -7.20 -12.56 3.15
C TYR A 62 -8.52 -12.96 3.83
N THR A 63 -9.56 -13.20 3.03
CA THR A 63 -10.91 -13.54 3.52
C THR A 63 -10.99 -14.89 4.24
N ASP A 64 -10.01 -15.78 4.03
CA ASP A 64 -9.87 -17.06 4.71
C ASP A 64 -8.99 -17.00 5.97
N PHE A 65 -8.40 -15.84 6.26
CA PHE A 65 -7.70 -15.66 7.53
C PHE A 65 -8.68 -15.49 8.70
N PRO A 66 -8.39 -16.10 9.86
CA PRO A 66 -9.12 -15.77 11.08
C PRO A 66 -9.13 -14.26 11.35
N ILE A 67 -10.26 -13.72 11.79
CA ILE A 67 -10.41 -12.28 12.05
C ILE A 67 -9.33 -11.73 12.99
N ALA A 68 -8.90 -12.51 13.98
CA ALA A 68 -7.84 -12.13 14.90
C ALA A 68 -6.50 -11.89 14.18
N LEU A 69 -6.19 -12.68 13.14
CA LEU A 69 -4.99 -12.49 12.33
C LEU A 69 -5.11 -11.26 11.44
N GLN A 70 -6.28 -11.01 10.85
CA GLN A 70 -6.53 -9.82 10.05
C GLN A 70 -6.37 -8.54 10.89
N ILE A 71 -6.96 -8.51 12.09
CA ILE A 71 -6.83 -7.38 13.04
C ILE A 71 -5.37 -7.21 13.48
N TYR A 72 -4.65 -8.30 13.71
CA TYR A 72 -3.22 -8.24 14.06
C TYR A 72 -2.38 -7.69 12.90
N ASN A 73 -2.68 -8.04 11.66
CA ASN A 73 -2.01 -7.48 10.47
C ASN A 73 -2.28 -5.99 10.33
N HIS A 74 -3.51 -5.55 10.56
CA HIS A 74 -3.90 -4.14 10.61
C HIS A 74 -3.14 -3.39 11.72
N TYR A 75 -3.07 -3.95 12.93
CA TYR A 75 -2.30 -3.40 14.03
C TYR A 75 -0.81 -3.24 13.68
N ARG A 76 -0.16 -4.27 13.11
CA ARG A 76 1.27 -4.20 12.74
C ARG A 76 1.53 -3.08 11.73
N LYS A 77 0.67 -2.94 10.74
CA LYS A 77 0.72 -1.86 9.74
C LYS A 77 0.75 -0.48 10.42
N HIS A 78 -0.22 -0.23 11.28
CA HIS A 78 -0.34 1.04 12.00
C HIS A 78 0.83 1.30 12.94
N TRP A 79 1.25 0.29 13.69
CA TRP A 79 2.38 0.42 14.60
C TRP A 79 3.67 0.82 13.86
N ILE A 80 3.97 0.15 12.75
CA ILE A 80 5.14 0.48 11.91
C ILE A 80 5.01 1.90 11.36
N GLY A 81 3.83 2.27 10.85
CA GLY A 81 3.58 3.61 10.33
C GLY A 81 3.83 4.70 11.38
N ALA A 82 3.26 4.54 12.57
CA ALA A 82 3.43 5.46 13.68
C ALA A 82 4.90 5.56 14.13
N TYR A 83 5.59 4.42 14.21
CA TYR A 83 7.01 4.39 14.56
C TYR A 83 7.87 5.15 13.54
N LEU A 84 7.67 4.92 12.25
CA LEU A 84 8.40 5.64 11.19
C LEU A 84 8.09 7.15 11.20
N GLN A 85 6.86 7.55 11.51
CA GLN A 85 6.51 8.97 11.68
C GLN A 85 7.26 9.60 12.86
N GLN A 86 7.39 8.89 13.99
CA GLN A 86 8.19 9.37 15.13
C GLN A 86 9.67 9.54 14.76
N MET A 87 10.17 8.73 13.82
CA MET A 87 11.54 8.86 13.28
C MET A 87 11.65 9.97 12.22
N GLY A 88 10.62 10.78 11.99
CA GLY A 88 10.60 11.89 11.05
C GLY A 88 10.37 11.52 9.60
N CYS A 89 9.99 10.26 9.31
CA CYS A 89 9.67 9.83 7.94
C CYS A 89 8.34 10.41 7.47
N HIS A 90 8.24 10.71 6.17
CA HIS A 90 6.96 10.97 5.52
C HIS A 90 6.28 9.64 5.19
N VAL A 91 5.20 9.32 5.90
CA VAL A 91 4.55 7.99 5.83
C VAL A 91 3.19 8.09 5.14
N VAL A 92 3.00 7.35 4.05
CA VAL A 92 1.73 7.23 3.34
C VAL A 92 1.03 5.93 3.79
N PRO A 93 -0.18 6.00 4.36
CA PRO A 93 -0.90 4.80 4.76
C PRO A 93 -1.34 3.98 3.55
N THR A 94 -1.07 2.68 3.59
CA THR A 94 -1.63 1.70 2.68
C THR A 94 -2.97 1.24 3.21
N ILE A 95 -4.03 1.40 2.43
CA ILE A 95 -5.38 1.00 2.82
C ILE A 95 -5.70 -0.34 2.18
N CYS A 96 -6.08 -1.30 3.00
CA CYS A 96 -6.49 -2.63 2.56
C CYS A 96 -7.70 -3.10 3.37
N TRP A 97 -8.47 -3.98 2.79
CA TRP A 97 -9.67 -4.59 3.36
C TRP A 97 -9.81 -6.04 2.91
N SER A 98 -10.64 -6.78 3.61
CA SER A 98 -11.01 -8.15 3.29
C SER A 98 -12.41 -8.17 2.69
N ASP A 99 -13.42 -8.55 3.46
CA ASP A 99 -14.84 -8.51 3.10
C ASP A 99 -15.57 -7.36 3.83
N ARG A 100 -16.89 -7.28 3.68
CA ARG A 100 -17.72 -6.24 4.32
C ARG A 100 -17.62 -6.24 5.85
N GLU A 101 -17.36 -7.38 6.49
CA GLU A 101 -17.19 -7.43 7.95
C GLU A 101 -15.93 -6.68 8.38
N SER A 102 -14.88 -6.68 7.55
CA SER A 102 -13.65 -5.95 7.83
C SER A 102 -13.85 -4.43 7.84
N PHE A 103 -14.87 -3.89 7.14
CA PHE A 103 -15.15 -2.45 7.10
C PHE A 103 -15.45 -1.85 8.47
N ARG A 104 -15.79 -2.69 9.46
CA ARG A 104 -16.03 -2.24 10.84
C ARG A 104 -14.76 -1.75 11.53
N TRP A 105 -13.58 -2.12 11.04
CA TRP A 105 -12.31 -1.83 11.70
C TRP A 105 -11.16 -1.49 10.74
N CYS A 106 -11.16 -1.93 9.47
CA CYS A 106 -10.00 -1.79 8.58
C CYS A 106 -9.70 -0.34 8.14
N PHE A 107 -10.61 0.58 8.39
CA PHE A 107 -10.44 2.02 8.17
C PHE A 107 -10.20 2.80 9.48
N ASP A 108 -10.25 2.14 10.63
CA ASP A 108 -10.04 2.78 11.92
C ASP A 108 -8.56 3.20 12.07
N GLY A 109 -8.34 4.41 12.59
CA GLY A 109 -7.00 4.96 12.77
C GLY A 109 -6.35 5.49 11.49
N GLU A 110 -7.01 5.37 10.33
CA GLU A 110 -6.51 5.94 9.08
C GLU A 110 -6.80 7.45 9.01
N PRO A 111 -5.88 8.24 8.42
CA PRO A 111 -6.08 9.68 8.31
C PRO A 111 -7.19 10.02 7.32
N THR A 112 -8.02 11.01 7.64
CA THR A 112 -8.97 11.61 6.71
C THR A 112 -8.34 12.77 5.95
N GLN A 113 -8.82 13.06 4.73
CA GLN A 113 -8.41 14.19 3.89
C GLN A 113 -6.89 14.23 3.65
N GLY A 114 -6.28 13.06 3.55
CA GLY A 114 -4.85 12.88 3.31
C GLY A 114 -4.55 12.12 2.03
N VAL A 115 -3.29 11.74 1.86
CA VAL A 115 -2.84 10.84 0.80
C VAL A 115 -2.91 9.41 1.30
N VAL A 116 -3.46 8.52 0.49
CA VAL A 116 -3.53 7.08 0.79
C VAL A 116 -2.97 6.27 -0.37
N ALA A 117 -2.60 5.02 -0.12
CA ALA A 117 -2.18 4.08 -1.15
C ALA A 117 -3.06 2.83 -1.14
N VAL A 118 -3.40 2.31 -2.32
CA VAL A 118 -4.19 1.07 -2.49
C VAL A 118 -3.60 0.20 -3.60
N SER A 119 -3.90 -1.09 -3.59
CA SER A 119 -3.53 -2.00 -4.66
C SER A 119 -4.74 -2.77 -5.18
N SER A 120 -4.84 -2.89 -6.50
CA SER A 120 -5.81 -3.78 -7.16
C SER A 120 -5.25 -5.13 -7.54
N VAL A 121 -3.97 -5.38 -7.28
CA VAL A 121 -3.31 -6.64 -7.64
C VAL A 121 -4.00 -7.82 -6.96
N GLY A 122 -4.29 -8.86 -7.75
CA GLY A 122 -5.00 -10.06 -7.28
C GLY A 122 -6.51 -9.92 -7.11
N THR A 123 -7.08 -8.70 -7.25
CA THR A 123 -8.51 -8.45 -7.06
C THR A 123 -9.31 -8.47 -8.37
N GLN A 124 -8.65 -8.36 -9.53
CA GLN A 124 -9.32 -8.21 -10.83
C GLN A 124 -9.52 -9.53 -11.59
N ASN A 125 -9.10 -10.66 -11.03
CA ASN A 125 -9.08 -11.97 -11.69
C ASN A 125 -10.40 -12.77 -11.58
N SER A 126 -11.39 -12.28 -10.85
CA SER A 126 -12.75 -12.83 -10.81
C SER A 126 -13.77 -11.73 -10.49
N LYS A 127 -15.02 -11.93 -10.99
CA LYS A 127 -16.12 -11.00 -10.73
C LYS A 127 -16.31 -10.74 -9.22
N LYS A 128 -16.34 -11.79 -8.41
CA LYS A 128 -16.53 -11.70 -6.96
C LYS A 128 -15.42 -10.85 -6.29
N ARG A 129 -14.14 -11.08 -6.64
CA ARG A 129 -13.03 -10.32 -6.06
C ARG A 129 -13.06 -8.86 -6.48
N ARG A 130 -13.40 -8.62 -7.75
CA ARG A 130 -13.54 -7.26 -8.26
C ARG A 130 -14.67 -6.50 -7.56
N GLU A 131 -15.83 -7.12 -7.36
CA GLU A 131 -16.95 -6.54 -6.63
C GLU A 131 -16.55 -6.19 -5.19
N MET A 132 -15.92 -7.13 -4.47
CA MET A 132 -15.42 -6.88 -3.10
C MET A 132 -14.41 -5.73 -3.06
N PHE A 133 -13.51 -5.65 -4.05
CA PHE A 133 -12.55 -4.55 -4.13
C PHE A 133 -13.27 -3.21 -4.32
N LEU A 134 -14.23 -3.13 -5.25
CA LEU A 134 -14.97 -1.90 -5.53
C LEU A 134 -15.83 -1.44 -4.35
N GLU A 135 -16.46 -2.37 -3.64
CA GLU A 135 -17.21 -2.05 -2.42
C GLU A 135 -16.32 -1.41 -1.36
N GLY A 136 -15.16 -2.00 -1.08
CA GLY A 136 -14.21 -1.44 -0.13
C GLY A 136 -13.58 -0.13 -0.59
N TYR A 137 -13.35 0.03 -1.90
CA TYR A 137 -12.87 1.29 -2.47
C TYR A 137 -13.88 2.43 -2.25
N ILE A 138 -15.16 2.18 -2.51
CA ILE A 138 -16.24 3.15 -2.26
C ILE A 138 -16.28 3.51 -0.77
N GLU A 139 -16.25 2.52 0.11
CA GLU A 139 -16.25 2.74 1.56
C GLU A 139 -15.03 3.53 2.04
N MET A 140 -13.85 3.25 1.50
CA MET A 140 -12.63 4.04 1.75
C MET A 140 -12.81 5.50 1.33
N MET A 141 -13.33 5.74 0.13
CA MET A 141 -13.53 7.09 -0.39
C MET A 141 -14.53 7.88 0.46
N ASP A 142 -15.61 7.23 0.91
CA ASP A 142 -16.63 7.86 1.75
C ASP A 142 -16.09 8.22 3.14
N ARG A 143 -15.39 7.28 3.80
CA ARG A 143 -14.88 7.48 5.17
C ARG A 143 -13.65 8.35 5.24
N LEU A 144 -12.68 8.15 4.36
CA LEU A 144 -11.38 8.81 4.47
C LEU A 144 -11.31 10.10 3.65
N GLN A 145 -12.13 10.24 2.60
CA GLN A 145 -12.15 11.42 1.71
C GLN A 145 -10.73 11.84 1.28
N PRO A 146 -9.91 10.91 0.75
CA PRO A 146 -8.51 11.19 0.47
C PRO A 146 -8.35 12.28 -0.59
N THR A 147 -7.35 13.13 -0.42
CA THR A 147 -6.99 14.16 -1.42
C THR A 147 -6.32 13.55 -2.63
N HIS A 148 -5.53 12.48 -2.44
CA HIS A 148 -4.88 11.73 -3.50
C HIS A 148 -4.90 10.24 -3.16
N VAL A 149 -5.07 9.40 -4.18
CA VAL A 149 -4.99 7.94 -4.07
C VAL A 149 -3.82 7.46 -4.92
N ILE A 150 -2.76 6.97 -4.28
CA ILE A 150 -1.67 6.30 -4.98
C ILE A 150 -2.11 4.87 -5.26
N PHE A 151 -2.31 4.54 -6.54
CA PHE A 151 -2.95 3.30 -6.95
C PHE A 151 -1.95 2.36 -7.62
N TYR A 152 -1.67 1.22 -6.99
CA TYR A 152 -0.75 0.22 -7.51
C TYR A 152 -1.49 -0.85 -8.31
N GLY A 153 -1.16 -0.95 -9.60
CA GLY A 153 -1.76 -1.87 -10.57
C GLY A 153 -2.79 -1.23 -11.47
N THR A 154 -3.69 -2.04 -12.02
CA THR A 154 -4.74 -1.58 -12.94
C THR A 154 -5.84 -0.87 -12.18
N VAL A 155 -6.17 0.35 -12.58
CA VAL A 155 -7.26 1.14 -12.01
C VAL A 155 -8.59 0.72 -12.65
N PRO A 156 -9.55 0.14 -11.92
CA PRO A 156 -10.90 -0.12 -12.43
C PRO A 156 -11.59 1.18 -12.86
N GLU A 157 -12.39 1.11 -13.93
CA GLU A 157 -13.09 2.28 -14.49
C GLU A 157 -14.08 2.93 -13.51
N GLU A 158 -14.54 2.19 -12.50
CA GLU A 158 -15.46 2.68 -11.47
C GLU A 158 -14.75 3.48 -10.38
N CYS A 159 -13.43 3.31 -10.22
CA CYS A 159 -12.67 4.07 -9.22
C CYS A 159 -12.62 5.54 -9.61
N ARG A 160 -12.92 6.40 -8.65
CA ARG A 160 -12.92 7.86 -8.80
C ARG A 160 -12.01 8.49 -7.77
N GLY A 161 -11.61 9.73 -8.00
CA GLY A 161 -10.73 10.52 -7.13
C GLY A 161 -9.53 11.06 -7.90
N ASP A 162 -8.64 11.73 -7.20
CA ASP A 162 -7.33 12.14 -7.73
C ASP A 162 -6.35 10.97 -7.62
N ILE A 163 -6.26 10.19 -8.71
CA ILE A 163 -5.55 8.92 -8.74
C ILE A 163 -4.18 9.08 -9.38
N VAL A 164 -3.14 8.73 -8.63
CA VAL A 164 -1.75 8.61 -9.12
C VAL A 164 -1.41 7.14 -9.31
N ARG A 165 -1.42 6.67 -10.55
CA ARG A 165 -1.18 5.27 -10.87
C ARG A 165 0.30 4.89 -10.81
N ILE A 166 0.60 3.77 -10.15
CA ILE A 166 1.88 3.05 -10.20
C ILE A 166 1.65 1.71 -10.91
N LYS A 167 2.44 1.42 -11.95
CA LYS A 167 2.38 0.12 -12.63
C LYS A 167 2.84 -0.99 -11.70
N ALA A 168 2.05 -2.06 -11.59
CA ALA A 168 2.45 -3.25 -10.86
C ALA A 168 3.67 -3.92 -11.52
N PHE A 169 4.42 -4.68 -10.73
CA PHE A 169 5.63 -5.36 -11.21
C PHE A 169 5.33 -6.27 -12.41
N SER A 170 4.25 -7.04 -12.38
CA SER A 170 3.80 -7.90 -13.49
C SER A 170 3.51 -7.15 -14.79
N GLU A 171 2.96 -5.94 -14.70
CA GLU A 171 2.66 -5.11 -15.88
C GLU A 171 3.93 -4.63 -16.59
N ARG A 172 5.02 -4.42 -15.82
CA ARG A 172 6.31 -3.97 -16.38
C ARG A 172 6.98 -5.05 -17.24
N PHE A 173 6.76 -6.34 -16.93
CA PHE A 173 7.30 -7.44 -17.73
C PHE A 173 6.57 -7.65 -19.03
N HIS A 174 5.24 -7.57 -19.05
CA HIS A 174 4.46 -7.70 -20.29
C HIS A 174 4.79 -6.62 -21.33
N GLU A 175 5.08 -5.39 -20.91
CA GLU A 175 5.50 -4.34 -21.83
C GLU A 175 6.90 -4.57 -22.42
N ALA A 176 7.82 -5.13 -21.63
CA ALA A 176 9.17 -5.45 -22.11
C ALA A 176 9.16 -6.59 -23.14
N GLU A 177 8.26 -7.56 -23.02
CA GLU A 177 8.08 -8.63 -24.00
C GLU A 177 7.45 -8.13 -25.30
N VAL A 178 6.45 -7.22 -25.23
CA VAL A 178 5.78 -6.66 -26.42
C VAL A 178 6.68 -5.70 -27.19
N SER A 179 7.64 -5.04 -26.56
CA SER A 179 8.57 -4.10 -27.22
C SER A 179 9.74 -4.79 -27.93
N GLN A 180 9.86 -6.11 -27.87
CA GLN A 180 10.89 -6.90 -28.57
C GLN A 180 10.41 -7.55 -29.87
N TRP A 181 9.19 -7.27 -30.34
CA TRP A 181 8.59 -7.67 -31.61
C TRP A 181 8.23 -6.41 -32.43
#